data_738b751aef0b479db002a734a530254e
#
_entry.id   738b751aef0b479db002a734a530254e
#
_cell.length_a   1.000
_cell.length_b   1.000
_cell.length_c   1.000
_cell.angle_alpha   90.00
_cell.angle_beta   90.00
_cell.angle_gamma   90.00
#
_symmetry.space_group_name_H-M   'P 1'
#
loop_
_entity.id
_entity.type
_entity.pdbx_description
1 polymer ?
#
loop_
_entity_poly.entity_id
_entity_poly.type
_entity_poly.pdbx_seq_one_letter_code
_entity_poly.pdbx_strand_id
1 'polypeptide(L)'
;MAIFTSADQLIGRTPLLKLTHIEARENLSAAVLAKLEYFNPAGSAKDRVALSMIQDAEQRGLLREGSTIIEPTSGNTGIGLACVAAARGYRTIIVMPDSMSAERQLLMGAYGAELVLTPGKLGMSGAIVKAEELAREISGSFIPDQFGNPANAKAHYETTGPEIWADTEGNVDVFVAGVGTGGTITGTGRFLKEKNPAVQVVAVEPADSPLLSGGKAGPHGLQGMGANFVPAVLDTTVYDRIITVTTEQAYAAARMMGKTEGVLVGISSGAALHAALELARLPENSGKNIVVLLPDTGDRYLSTDLFKA
;
A
#
# COMPACT_ATOMS: atom_id res chain seq x y z
N MET A 1 27.89 1.32 10.07
CA MET A 1 26.63 0.70 10.53
C MET A 1 25.92 1.72 11.41
N ALA A 2 24.64 1.96 11.19
CA ALA A 2 23.85 2.87 12.01
C ALA A 2 23.15 2.06 13.12
N ILE A 3 23.19 2.56 14.36
CA ILE A 3 22.37 2.02 15.44
C ILE A 3 21.10 2.84 15.49
N PHE A 4 19.95 2.19 15.28
CA PHE A 4 18.64 2.80 15.38
C PHE A 4 18.14 2.71 16.83
N THR A 5 17.44 3.73 17.28
CA THR A 5 16.92 3.83 18.67
C THR A 5 15.42 3.66 18.76
N SER A 6 14.72 3.61 17.59
CA SER A 6 13.30 3.40 17.50
C SER A 6 12.94 2.63 16.21
N ALA A 7 11.91 1.79 16.26
CA ALA A 7 11.48 0.98 15.11
C ALA A 7 10.97 1.82 13.93
N ASP A 8 10.40 2.99 14.18
CA ASP A 8 9.92 3.89 13.13
C ASP A 8 11.04 4.47 12.27
N GLN A 9 12.28 4.50 12.76
CA GLN A 9 13.47 4.90 12.01
C GLN A 9 13.89 3.85 10.94
N LEU A 10 13.38 2.63 11.03
CA LEU A 10 13.63 1.56 10.07
C LEU A 10 12.71 1.63 8.84
N ILE A 11 11.65 2.46 8.90
CA ILE A 11 10.68 2.60 7.83
C ILE A 11 11.33 3.26 6.60
N GLY A 12 11.03 2.72 5.44
CA GLY A 12 11.59 3.17 4.17
C GLY A 12 12.92 2.48 3.81
N ARG A 13 13.61 2.99 2.80
CA ARG A 13 14.85 2.40 2.26
C ARG A 13 14.67 0.92 1.89
N THR A 14 13.50 0.58 1.41
CA THR A 14 13.19 -0.78 0.99
C THR A 14 13.93 -1.13 -0.28
N PRO A 15 14.34 -2.40 -0.47
CA PRO A 15 15.12 -2.80 -1.63
C PRO A 15 14.31 -2.75 -2.93
N LEU A 16 15.05 -2.55 -4.03
CA LEU A 16 14.59 -2.74 -5.38
C LEU A 16 15.18 -4.06 -5.90
N LEU A 17 14.34 -5.05 -6.24
CA LEU A 17 14.74 -6.36 -6.72
C LEU A 17 14.49 -6.46 -8.23
N LYS A 18 15.53 -6.77 -9.01
CA LYS A 18 15.36 -7.13 -10.42
C LYS A 18 14.85 -8.57 -10.52
N LEU A 19 13.75 -8.78 -11.23
CA LEU A 19 13.08 -10.08 -11.35
C LEU A 19 13.70 -10.94 -12.46
N THR A 20 14.98 -11.26 -12.32
CA THR A 20 15.78 -11.92 -13.38
C THR A 20 15.28 -13.31 -13.77
N HIS A 21 14.75 -14.08 -12.80
CA HIS A 21 14.23 -15.42 -13.07
C HIS A 21 12.86 -15.35 -13.77
N ILE A 22 12.01 -14.40 -13.40
CA ILE A 22 10.73 -14.16 -14.09
C ILE A 22 11.00 -13.61 -15.50
N GLU A 23 11.93 -12.65 -15.65
CA GLU A 23 12.33 -12.12 -16.96
C GLU A 23 12.78 -13.25 -17.91
N ALA A 24 13.65 -14.14 -17.43
CA ALA A 24 14.13 -15.28 -18.21
C ALA A 24 13.01 -16.28 -18.54
N ARG A 25 12.17 -16.63 -17.55
CA ARG A 25 11.06 -17.57 -17.72
C ARG A 25 10.04 -17.09 -18.74
N GLU A 26 9.71 -15.81 -18.71
CA GLU A 26 8.68 -15.19 -19.57
C GLU A 26 9.26 -14.62 -20.87
N ASN A 27 10.58 -14.78 -21.12
CA ASN A 27 11.30 -14.23 -22.25
C ASN A 27 11.08 -12.71 -22.44
N LEU A 28 11.14 -11.95 -21.34
CA LEU A 28 10.90 -10.52 -21.37
C LEU A 28 12.15 -9.78 -21.90
N SER A 29 11.91 -8.75 -22.72
CA SER A 29 12.95 -7.86 -23.22
C SER A 29 13.08 -6.55 -22.43
N ALA A 30 12.12 -6.26 -21.55
CA ALA A 30 12.17 -5.18 -20.58
C ALA A 30 12.70 -5.70 -19.23
N ALA A 31 13.36 -4.84 -18.46
CA ALA A 31 13.71 -5.13 -17.08
C ALA A 31 12.51 -4.83 -16.16
N VAL A 32 12.22 -5.74 -15.24
CA VAL A 32 11.16 -5.57 -14.22
C VAL A 32 11.81 -5.47 -12.84
N LEU A 33 11.62 -4.32 -12.20
CA LEU A 33 12.23 -3.96 -10.92
C LEU A 33 11.12 -3.85 -9.86
N ALA A 34 11.14 -4.73 -8.86
CA ALA A 34 10.15 -4.79 -7.81
C ALA A 34 10.59 -4.00 -6.57
N LYS A 35 9.88 -2.94 -6.20
CA LYS A 35 10.04 -2.21 -4.93
C LYS A 35 9.36 -3.00 -3.82
N LEU A 36 10.14 -3.62 -2.94
CA LEU A 36 9.65 -4.59 -1.96
C LEU A 36 9.28 -3.91 -0.63
N GLU A 37 8.06 -3.43 -0.52
CA GLU A 37 7.58 -2.68 0.65
C GLU A 37 7.37 -3.54 1.91
N TYR A 38 7.41 -4.86 1.80
CA TYR A 38 7.33 -5.74 2.96
C TYR A 38 8.58 -5.69 3.87
N PHE A 39 9.67 -5.07 3.41
CA PHE A 39 10.86 -4.83 4.23
C PHE A 39 10.65 -3.72 5.28
N ASN A 40 9.57 -2.97 5.23
CA ASN A 40 9.20 -2.10 6.34
C ASN A 40 8.90 -2.91 7.61
N PRO A 41 9.13 -2.37 8.82
CA PRO A 41 9.00 -3.09 10.10
C PRO A 41 7.67 -3.79 10.33
N ALA A 42 6.56 -3.14 9.95
CA ALA A 42 5.23 -3.77 10.03
C ALA A 42 4.82 -4.45 8.71
N GLY A 43 5.74 -4.62 7.75
CA GLY A 43 5.63 -5.46 6.56
C GLY A 43 4.79 -4.88 5.44
N SER A 44 4.64 -3.56 5.32
CA SER A 44 3.93 -2.97 4.19
C SER A 44 4.29 -1.51 3.88
N ALA A 45 3.89 -1.04 2.69
CA ALA A 45 3.97 0.36 2.29
C ALA A 45 3.20 1.31 3.24
N LYS A 46 2.24 0.79 3.99
CA LYS A 46 1.43 1.59 4.91
C LYS A 46 2.18 2.03 6.16
N ASP A 47 3.32 1.44 6.45
CA ASP A 47 4.21 1.90 7.50
C ASP A 47 4.70 3.33 7.23
N ARG A 48 5.04 3.62 5.95
CA ARG A 48 5.41 4.98 5.50
C ARG A 48 4.26 5.97 5.68
N VAL A 49 3.06 5.54 5.30
CA VAL A 49 1.84 6.36 5.40
C VAL A 49 1.52 6.65 6.86
N ALA A 50 1.56 5.63 7.73
CA ALA A 50 1.33 5.78 9.16
C ALA A 50 2.33 6.74 9.80
N LEU A 51 3.62 6.58 9.51
CA LEU A 51 4.67 7.46 10.00
C LEU A 51 4.44 8.91 9.56
N SER A 52 4.17 9.13 8.28
CA SER A 52 3.96 10.47 7.74
C SER A 52 2.72 11.16 8.33
N MET A 53 1.59 10.45 8.48
CA MET A 53 0.37 11.01 9.08
C MET A 53 0.57 11.34 10.55
N ILE A 54 1.29 10.51 11.32
CA ILE A 54 1.61 10.79 12.72
C ILE A 54 2.55 11.99 12.85
N GLN A 55 3.62 12.03 12.05
CA GLN A 55 4.57 13.15 12.05
C GLN A 55 3.92 14.49 11.65
N ASP A 56 3.05 14.48 10.64
CA ASP A 56 2.29 15.68 10.25
C ASP A 56 1.38 16.15 11.40
N ALA A 57 0.69 15.22 12.05
CA ALA A 57 -0.18 15.54 13.18
C ALA A 57 0.59 16.07 14.40
N GLU A 58 1.78 15.55 14.69
CA GLU A 58 2.68 16.07 15.72
C GLU A 58 3.15 17.48 15.39
N GLN A 59 3.61 17.71 14.15
CA GLN A 59 4.08 19.05 13.71
C GLN A 59 2.96 20.10 13.78
N ARG A 60 1.72 19.70 13.50
CA ARG A 60 0.54 20.58 13.59
C ARG A 60 -0.04 20.68 14.99
N GLY A 61 0.53 19.98 15.97
CA GLY A 61 0.05 19.96 17.35
C GLY A 61 -1.30 19.25 17.56
N LEU A 62 -1.74 18.43 16.60
CA LEU A 62 -2.94 17.59 16.69
C LEU A 62 -2.69 16.33 17.53
N LEU A 63 -1.44 15.82 17.52
CA LEU A 63 -0.98 14.74 18.39
C LEU A 63 0.03 15.29 19.40
N ARG A 64 -0.16 14.90 20.67
CA ARG A 64 0.71 15.26 21.79
C ARG A 64 0.84 14.05 22.70
N GLU A 65 1.74 14.10 23.66
CA GLU A 65 1.84 13.08 24.71
C GLU A 65 0.47 12.83 25.37
N GLY A 66 0.08 11.57 25.49
CA GLY A 66 -1.22 11.15 26.00
C GLY A 66 -2.36 11.18 25.00
N SER A 67 -2.16 11.65 23.75
CA SER A 67 -3.17 11.59 22.70
C SER A 67 -3.51 10.15 22.29
N THR A 68 -4.71 9.94 21.75
CA THR A 68 -5.20 8.66 21.25
C THR A 68 -5.37 8.72 19.74
N ILE A 69 -4.77 7.79 19.00
CA ILE A 69 -4.99 7.62 17.57
C ILE A 69 -6.18 6.68 17.37
N ILE A 70 -7.15 7.07 16.55
CA ILE A 70 -8.34 6.26 16.23
C ILE A 70 -8.44 6.16 14.71
N GLU A 71 -8.45 4.95 14.14
CA GLU A 71 -8.60 4.78 12.69
C GLU A 71 -9.59 3.68 12.35
N PRO A 72 -10.60 3.96 11.48
CA PRO A 72 -11.48 2.93 10.94
C PRO A 72 -10.76 2.22 9.78
N THR A 73 -10.17 1.07 10.04
CA THR A 73 -9.42 0.31 9.04
C THR A 73 -9.30 -1.17 9.43
N SER A 74 -9.38 -2.04 8.45
CA SER A 74 -9.15 -3.49 8.64
C SER A 74 -7.88 -4.00 7.97
N GLY A 75 -7.07 -3.10 7.39
CA GLY A 75 -5.95 -3.47 6.56
C GLY A 75 -4.58 -3.03 7.09
N ASN A 76 -3.63 -2.98 6.18
CA ASN A 76 -2.23 -2.64 6.47
C ASN A 76 -2.05 -1.28 7.14
N THR A 77 -2.96 -0.32 6.91
CA THR A 77 -2.91 0.99 7.59
C THR A 77 -3.06 0.86 9.10
N GLY A 78 -3.98 0.03 9.57
CA GLY A 78 -4.15 -0.23 11.01
C GLY A 78 -2.91 -0.88 11.63
N ILE A 79 -2.28 -1.81 10.91
CA ILE A 79 -1.04 -2.47 11.35
C ILE A 79 0.10 -1.44 11.42
N GLY A 80 0.27 -0.62 10.37
CA GLY A 80 1.30 0.42 10.34
C GLY A 80 1.10 1.48 11.44
N LEU A 81 -0.14 1.94 11.65
CA LEU A 81 -0.46 2.87 12.74
C LEU A 81 -0.18 2.27 14.11
N ALA A 82 -0.57 1.02 14.36
CA ALA A 82 -0.29 0.33 15.61
C ALA A 82 1.23 0.20 15.86
N CYS A 83 2.00 -0.17 14.84
CA CYS A 83 3.45 -0.28 14.92
C CYS A 83 4.12 1.07 15.25
N VAL A 84 3.80 2.13 14.51
CA VAL A 84 4.40 3.46 14.72
C VAL A 84 3.94 4.05 16.04
N ALA A 85 2.67 3.89 16.41
CA ALA A 85 2.15 4.35 17.69
C ALA A 85 2.83 3.67 18.88
N ALA A 86 3.05 2.35 18.82
CA ALA A 86 3.79 1.62 19.83
C ALA A 86 5.23 2.17 19.98
N ALA A 87 5.92 2.44 18.87
CA ALA A 87 7.26 2.99 18.87
C ALA A 87 7.33 4.43 19.43
N ARG A 88 6.23 5.18 19.39
CA ARG A 88 6.13 6.58 19.83
C ARG A 88 5.37 6.78 21.15
N GLY A 89 4.86 5.71 21.74
CA GLY A 89 4.13 5.77 23.01
C GLY A 89 2.69 6.32 22.92
N TYR A 90 2.05 6.24 21.74
CA TYR A 90 0.65 6.63 21.59
C TYR A 90 -0.30 5.48 21.87
N ARG A 91 -1.41 5.76 22.53
CA ARG A 91 -2.56 4.87 22.59
C ARG A 91 -3.19 4.79 21.20
N THR A 92 -3.57 3.59 20.76
CA THR A 92 -4.16 3.38 19.43
C THR A 92 -5.42 2.54 19.54
N ILE A 93 -6.50 3.00 18.93
CA ILE A 93 -7.77 2.28 18.79
C ILE A 93 -8.01 2.06 17.31
N ILE A 94 -8.12 0.79 16.90
CA ILE A 94 -8.49 0.43 15.53
C ILE A 94 -9.92 -0.07 15.53
N VAL A 95 -10.75 0.54 14.68
CA VAL A 95 -12.17 0.20 14.54
C VAL A 95 -12.37 -0.57 13.24
N MET A 96 -12.97 -1.76 13.32
CA MET A 96 -13.19 -2.60 12.13
C MET A 96 -14.39 -3.52 12.28
N PRO A 97 -14.98 -4.00 11.17
CA PRO A 97 -16.00 -5.05 11.22
C PRO A 97 -15.45 -6.36 11.80
N ASP A 98 -16.28 -7.06 12.59
CA ASP A 98 -15.95 -8.37 13.20
C ASP A 98 -15.72 -9.49 12.17
N SER A 99 -16.18 -9.30 10.93
CA SER A 99 -15.97 -10.21 9.81
C SER A 99 -14.57 -10.16 9.19
N MET A 100 -13.71 -9.25 9.66
CA MET A 100 -12.33 -9.12 9.13
C MET A 100 -11.40 -10.22 9.67
N SER A 101 -10.31 -10.48 8.93
CA SER A 101 -9.40 -11.61 9.21
C SER A 101 -8.84 -11.59 10.63
N ALA A 102 -8.87 -12.74 11.29
CA ALA A 102 -8.36 -12.90 12.65
C ALA A 102 -6.86 -12.61 12.74
N GLU A 103 -6.08 -12.95 11.69
CA GLU A 103 -4.64 -12.69 11.64
C GLU A 103 -4.32 -11.19 11.74
N ARG A 104 -5.11 -10.35 11.06
CA ARG A 104 -4.93 -8.90 11.12
C ARG A 104 -5.30 -8.33 12.48
N GLN A 105 -6.38 -8.85 13.09
CA GLN A 105 -6.77 -8.48 14.45
C GLN A 105 -5.67 -8.84 15.46
N LEU A 106 -5.14 -10.06 15.38
CA LEU A 106 -4.05 -10.52 16.25
C LEU A 106 -2.78 -9.69 16.06
N LEU A 107 -2.43 -9.35 14.82
CA LEU A 107 -1.23 -8.56 14.53
C LEU A 107 -1.33 -7.14 15.08
N MET A 108 -2.47 -6.46 14.91
CA MET A 108 -2.70 -5.13 15.49
C MET A 108 -2.68 -5.17 17.02
N GLY A 109 -3.33 -6.18 17.62
CA GLY A 109 -3.30 -6.41 19.07
C GLY A 109 -1.90 -6.70 19.62
N ALA A 110 -1.07 -7.42 18.86
CA ALA A 110 0.33 -7.69 19.23
C ALA A 110 1.19 -6.42 19.30
N TYR A 111 0.86 -5.38 18.51
CA TYR A 111 1.45 -4.05 18.63
C TYR A 111 0.83 -3.19 19.75
N GLY A 112 -0.13 -3.73 20.51
CA GLY A 112 -0.79 -3.02 21.61
C GLY A 112 -1.98 -2.14 21.20
N ALA A 113 -2.49 -2.25 19.97
CA ALA A 113 -3.70 -1.54 19.58
C ALA A 113 -4.95 -2.15 20.26
N GLU A 114 -5.82 -1.28 20.75
CA GLU A 114 -7.16 -1.66 21.18
C GLU A 114 -8.06 -1.87 19.96
N LEU A 115 -8.77 -2.99 19.90
CA LEU A 115 -9.67 -3.29 18.80
C LEU A 115 -11.12 -3.06 19.21
N VAL A 116 -11.81 -2.23 18.44
CA VAL A 116 -13.26 -2.03 18.57
C VAL A 116 -13.93 -2.66 17.36
N LEU A 117 -14.63 -3.78 17.59
CA LEU A 117 -15.30 -4.53 16.55
C LEU A 117 -16.74 -4.02 16.37
N THR A 118 -17.11 -3.78 15.12
CA THR A 118 -18.48 -3.40 14.73
C THR A 118 -19.17 -4.55 14.00
N PRO A 119 -20.53 -4.61 14.00
CA PRO A 119 -21.23 -5.68 13.28
C PRO A 119 -20.86 -5.76 11.81
N GLY A 120 -20.42 -6.93 11.34
CA GLY A 120 -19.93 -7.17 9.98
C GLY A 120 -20.92 -6.76 8.89
N LYS A 121 -22.22 -6.88 9.15
CA LYS A 121 -23.30 -6.45 8.24
C LYS A 121 -23.29 -4.95 7.91
N LEU A 122 -22.66 -4.12 8.74
CA LEU A 122 -22.52 -2.67 8.53
C LEU A 122 -21.26 -2.32 7.72
N GLY A 123 -20.38 -3.29 7.48
CA GLY A 123 -19.13 -3.09 6.74
C GLY A 123 -18.27 -1.95 7.31
N MET A 124 -17.43 -1.37 6.46
CA MET A 124 -16.55 -0.25 6.86
C MET A 124 -17.34 1.02 7.23
N SER A 125 -18.54 1.23 6.70
CA SER A 125 -19.36 2.38 7.08
C SER A 125 -19.72 2.36 8.58
N GLY A 126 -20.01 1.18 9.14
CA GLY A 126 -20.23 1.04 10.58
C GLY A 126 -18.98 1.33 11.40
N ALA A 127 -17.80 0.94 10.91
CA ALA A 127 -16.53 1.23 11.56
C ALA A 127 -16.20 2.74 11.55
N ILE A 128 -16.48 3.43 10.46
CA ILE A 128 -16.29 4.88 10.33
C ILE A 128 -17.16 5.63 11.36
N VAL A 129 -18.47 5.34 11.41
CA VAL A 129 -19.38 5.96 12.36
C VAL A 129 -18.91 5.73 13.81
N LYS A 130 -18.49 4.50 14.13
CA LYS A 130 -18.01 4.19 15.49
C LYS A 130 -16.69 4.87 15.83
N ALA A 131 -15.78 5.02 14.87
CA ALA A 131 -14.54 5.76 15.07
C ALA A 131 -14.81 7.25 15.34
N GLU A 132 -15.75 7.86 14.64
CA GLU A 132 -16.18 9.24 14.87
C GLU A 132 -16.87 9.43 16.23
N GLU A 133 -17.67 8.46 16.69
CA GLU A 133 -18.25 8.47 18.04
C GLU A 133 -17.16 8.48 19.11
N LEU A 134 -16.21 7.54 19.01
CA LEU A 134 -15.08 7.45 19.93
C LEU A 134 -14.23 8.71 19.93
N ALA A 135 -14.02 9.32 18.77
CA ALA A 135 -13.25 10.55 18.67
C ALA A 135 -13.94 11.74 19.35
N ARG A 136 -15.28 11.76 19.40
CA ARG A 136 -16.03 12.77 20.16
C ARG A 136 -15.99 12.53 21.69
N GLU A 137 -15.92 11.27 22.09
CA GLU A 137 -15.91 10.87 23.51
C GLU A 137 -14.51 10.99 24.14
N ILE A 138 -13.45 10.72 23.37
CA ILE A 138 -12.07 10.68 23.86
C ILE A 138 -11.39 12.02 23.56
N SER A 139 -11.18 12.82 24.59
CA SER A 139 -10.47 14.09 24.48
C SER A 139 -9.03 13.89 24.01
N GLY A 140 -8.55 14.74 23.10
CA GLY A 140 -7.21 14.65 22.55
C GLY A 140 -7.02 13.48 21.55
N SER A 141 -8.11 12.91 21.06
CA SER A 141 -8.07 11.91 19.99
C SER A 141 -7.80 12.54 18.62
N PHE A 142 -7.22 11.74 17.73
CA PHE A 142 -6.92 12.11 16.34
C PHE A 142 -7.28 10.96 15.40
N ILE A 143 -8.02 11.27 14.34
CA ILE A 143 -8.30 10.34 13.23
C ILE A 143 -7.36 10.68 12.08
N PRO A 144 -6.42 9.78 11.72
CA PRO A 144 -5.47 9.98 10.61
C PRO A 144 -6.12 10.19 9.24
N ASP A 145 -7.24 9.53 8.96
CA ASP A 145 -7.99 9.59 7.69
C ASP A 145 -7.12 9.29 6.46
N GLN A 146 -6.75 8.04 6.27
CA GLN A 146 -5.90 7.62 5.16
C GLN A 146 -6.39 7.99 3.75
N PHE A 147 -7.69 8.22 3.57
CA PHE A 147 -8.29 8.53 2.27
C PHE A 147 -8.36 10.03 1.95
N GLY A 148 -8.35 10.89 2.99
CA GLY A 148 -8.42 12.33 2.86
C GLY A 148 -7.14 13.06 3.24
N ASN A 149 -6.23 12.44 3.99
CA ASN A 149 -5.03 13.08 4.53
C ASN A 149 -3.91 13.20 3.48
N PRO A 150 -3.48 14.43 3.11
CA PRO A 150 -2.42 14.64 2.15
C PRO A 150 -1.05 14.08 2.58
N ALA A 151 -0.83 13.87 3.87
CA ALA A 151 0.38 13.24 4.40
C ALA A 151 0.59 11.81 3.84
N ASN A 152 -0.48 11.14 3.39
CA ASN A 152 -0.39 9.84 2.73
C ASN A 152 0.39 9.94 1.40
N ALA A 153 0.00 10.81 0.49
CA ALA A 153 0.73 11.01 -0.76
C ALA A 153 2.12 11.63 -0.52
N LYS A 154 2.23 12.54 0.47
CA LYS A 154 3.50 13.15 0.89
C LYS A 154 4.53 12.10 1.29
N ALA A 155 4.13 11.06 2.04
CA ALA A 155 5.02 9.96 2.42
C ALA A 155 5.75 9.34 1.21
N HIS A 156 5.03 9.09 0.14
CA HIS A 156 5.59 8.48 -1.06
C HIS A 156 6.36 9.48 -1.94
N TYR A 157 5.94 10.74 -1.96
CA TYR A 157 6.67 11.80 -2.65
C TYR A 157 8.04 12.06 -2.02
N GLU A 158 8.12 12.07 -0.68
CA GLU A 158 9.34 12.36 0.05
C GLU A 158 10.26 11.15 0.25
N THR A 159 9.75 9.93 0.10
CA THR A 159 10.55 8.72 0.38
C THR A 159 10.56 7.72 -0.77
N THR A 160 9.43 7.15 -1.17
CA THR A 160 9.37 6.07 -2.18
C THR A 160 9.86 6.53 -3.55
N GLY A 161 9.42 7.70 -4.00
CA GLY A 161 9.86 8.29 -5.27
C GLY A 161 11.37 8.54 -5.30
N PRO A 162 11.94 9.27 -4.34
CA PRO A 162 13.38 9.49 -4.22
C PRO A 162 14.20 8.19 -4.14
N GLU A 163 13.73 7.20 -3.39
CA GLU A 163 14.42 5.90 -3.28
C GLU A 163 14.46 5.19 -4.65
N ILE A 164 13.32 5.08 -5.34
CA ILE A 164 13.25 4.48 -6.68
C ILE A 164 14.20 5.19 -7.64
N TRP A 165 14.17 6.53 -7.65
CA TRP A 165 15.02 7.33 -8.52
C TRP A 165 16.51 7.11 -8.25
N ALA A 166 16.90 7.07 -6.98
CA ALA A 166 18.28 6.85 -6.59
C ALA A 166 18.76 5.42 -6.91
N ASP A 167 17.93 4.41 -6.57
CA ASP A 167 18.25 2.99 -6.77
C ASP A 167 18.37 2.61 -8.25
N THR A 168 17.69 3.36 -9.13
CA THR A 168 17.74 3.17 -10.59
C THR A 168 18.71 4.12 -11.29
N GLU A 169 19.42 4.98 -10.56
CA GLU A 169 20.25 6.06 -11.12
C GLU A 169 19.47 6.93 -12.11
N GLY A 170 18.18 7.14 -11.83
CA GLY A 170 17.27 7.90 -12.69
C GLY A 170 16.73 7.16 -13.92
N ASN A 171 17.08 5.89 -14.10
CA ASN A 171 16.63 5.09 -15.26
C ASN A 171 15.29 4.40 -14.97
N VAL A 172 14.21 5.18 -14.96
CA VAL A 172 12.82 4.70 -14.81
C VAL A 172 12.04 5.11 -16.06
N ASP A 173 11.51 4.15 -16.80
CA ASP A 173 10.66 4.40 -17.97
C ASP A 173 9.17 4.27 -17.61
N VAL A 174 8.83 3.27 -16.79
CA VAL A 174 7.46 2.99 -16.38
C VAL A 174 7.42 2.74 -14.87
N PHE A 175 6.45 3.36 -14.19
CA PHE A 175 6.12 3.09 -12.79
C PHE A 175 4.72 2.50 -12.67
N VAL A 176 4.58 1.34 -12.03
CA VAL A 176 3.32 0.60 -11.88
C VAL A 176 2.95 0.50 -10.40
N ALA A 177 1.74 0.89 -10.05
CA ALA A 177 1.21 0.75 -8.69
C ALA A 177 -0.29 0.47 -8.65
N GLY A 178 -0.70 -0.40 -7.72
CA GLY A 178 -2.11 -0.63 -7.40
C GLY A 178 -2.73 0.56 -6.68
N VAL A 179 -3.98 0.88 -6.99
CA VAL A 179 -4.70 2.00 -6.39
C VAL A 179 -5.65 1.52 -5.30
N GLY A 180 -5.27 1.76 -4.03
CA GLY A 180 -6.14 1.67 -2.86
C GLY A 180 -6.57 3.06 -2.42
N THR A 181 -5.78 3.72 -1.55
CA THR A 181 -5.99 5.13 -1.17
C THR A 181 -5.51 6.12 -2.24
N GLY A 182 -4.71 5.66 -3.20
CA GLY A 182 -4.10 6.51 -4.22
C GLY A 182 -2.81 7.21 -3.79
N GLY A 183 -2.43 7.14 -2.52
CA GLY A 183 -1.24 7.85 -2.02
C GLY A 183 0.06 7.42 -2.68
N THR A 184 0.26 6.13 -2.87
CA THR A 184 1.47 5.58 -3.51
C THR A 184 1.66 6.13 -4.92
N ILE A 185 0.64 5.96 -5.78
CA ILE A 185 0.75 6.38 -7.19
C ILE A 185 0.83 7.90 -7.32
N THR A 186 0.08 8.64 -6.48
CA THR A 186 0.11 10.11 -6.47
C THR A 186 1.47 10.64 -6.07
N GLY A 187 1.98 10.23 -4.91
CA GLY A 187 3.24 10.74 -4.38
C GLY A 187 4.44 10.33 -5.23
N THR A 188 4.57 9.02 -5.50
CA THR A 188 5.69 8.50 -6.31
C THR A 188 5.61 9.00 -7.75
N GLY A 189 4.43 8.98 -8.36
CA GLY A 189 4.23 9.41 -9.74
C GLY A 189 4.56 10.90 -9.95
N ARG A 190 4.11 11.77 -9.03
CA ARG A 190 4.48 13.21 -9.05
C ARG A 190 5.98 13.39 -8.99
N PHE A 191 6.65 12.77 -8.03
CA PHE A 191 8.10 12.88 -7.89
C PHE A 191 8.84 12.42 -9.14
N LEU A 192 8.48 11.25 -9.69
CA LEU A 192 9.13 10.70 -10.87
C LEU A 192 8.92 11.57 -12.11
N LYS A 193 7.69 12.08 -12.32
CA LYS A 193 7.39 12.99 -13.43
C LYS A 193 8.05 14.36 -13.30
N GLU A 194 8.27 14.86 -12.10
CA GLU A 194 9.07 16.08 -11.86
C GLU A 194 10.53 15.86 -12.22
N LYS A 195 11.09 14.67 -11.99
CA LYS A 195 12.46 14.32 -12.39
C LYS A 195 12.59 14.06 -13.88
N ASN A 196 11.63 13.33 -14.44
CA ASN A 196 11.58 13.03 -15.88
C ASN A 196 10.11 12.95 -16.33
N PRO A 197 9.60 13.98 -17.03
CA PRO A 197 8.22 14.01 -17.51
C PRO A 197 7.86 12.85 -18.48
N ALA A 198 8.84 12.16 -19.05
CA ALA A 198 8.63 11.03 -19.95
C ALA A 198 8.31 9.71 -19.20
N VAL A 199 8.47 9.67 -17.89
CA VAL A 199 8.09 8.48 -17.08
C VAL A 199 6.60 8.22 -17.24
N GLN A 200 6.26 7.02 -17.70
CA GLN A 200 4.88 6.56 -17.78
C GLN A 200 4.43 6.04 -16.41
N VAL A 201 3.39 6.62 -15.85
CA VAL A 201 2.78 6.17 -14.59
C VAL A 201 1.53 5.33 -14.89
N VAL A 202 1.49 4.10 -14.41
CA VAL A 202 0.41 3.15 -14.69
C VAL A 202 -0.31 2.77 -13.41
N ALA A 203 -1.61 3.08 -13.37
CA ALA A 203 -2.51 2.70 -12.29
C ALA A 203 -3.04 1.28 -12.51
N VAL A 204 -3.17 0.52 -11.43
CA VAL A 204 -3.80 -0.81 -11.47
C VAL A 204 -5.05 -0.80 -10.61
N GLU A 205 -6.16 -1.29 -11.15
CA GLU A 205 -7.44 -1.41 -10.45
C GLU A 205 -8.08 -2.79 -10.67
N PRO A 206 -9.05 -3.23 -9.82
CA PRO A 206 -9.76 -4.48 -10.01
C PRO A 206 -10.63 -4.48 -11.26
N ALA A 207 -10.58 -5.56 -12.06
CA ALA A 207 -11.45 -5.72 -13.23
C ALA A 207 -12.94 -5.77 -12.85
N ASP A 208 -13.27 -6.29 -11.66
CA ASP A 208 -14.65 -6.35 -11.14
C ASP A 208 -15.14 -5.01 -10.56
N SER A 209 -14.25 -4.04 -10.37
CA SER A 209 -14.55 -2.69 -9.88
C SER A 209 -13.72 -1.63 -10.61
N PRO A 210 -13.90 -1.48 -11.95
CA PRO A 210 -13.04 -0.64 -12.79
C PRO A 210 -13.47 0.84 -12.74
N LEU A 211 -13.52 1.41 -11.54
CA LEU A 211 -14.07 2.75 -11.29
C LEU A 211 -13.24 3.87 -11.93
N LEU A 212 -11.90 3.72 -11.92
CA LEU A 212 -11.00 4.75 -12.46
C LEU A 212 -10.99 4.76 -13.99
N SER A 213 -11.26 3.62 -14.63
CA SER A 213 -11.38 3.50 -16.09
C SER A 213 -12.80 3.74 -16.62
N GLY A 214 -13.71 4.30 -15.80
CA GLY A 214 -15.05 4.72 -16.20
C GLY A 214 -16.12 3.65 -16.03
N GLY A 215 -15.83 2.53 -15.37
CA GLY A 215 -16.79 1.51 -15.00
C GLY A 215 -17.54 1.83 -13.70
N LYS A 216 -18.18 0.81 -13.14
CA LYS A 216 -18.92 0.91 -11.87
C LYS A 216 -18.16 0.20 -10.76
N ALA A 217 -18.26 0.74 -9.55
CA ALA A 217 -17.81 0.06 -8.34
C ALA A 217 -18.56 -1.27 -8.14
N GLY A 218 -17.84 -2.30 -7.75
CA GLY A 218 -18.38 -3.63 -7.51
C GLY A 218 -17.59 -4.42 -6.47
N PRO A 219 -18.12 -5.54 -5.96
CA PRO A 219 -17.38 -6.44 -5.10
C PRO A 219 -16.23 -7.10 -5.88
N HIS A 220 -15.06 -7.23 -5.27
CA HIS A 220 -13.88 -7.84 -5.87
C HIS A 220 -13.00 -8.54 -4.83
N GLY A 221 -12.15 -9.47 -5.29
CA GLY A 221 -11.24 -10.25 -4.43
C GLY A 221 -9.87 -9.60 -4.17
N LEU A 222 -9.57 -8.45 -4.76
CA LEU A 222 -8.26 -7.79 -4.65
C LEU A 222 -8.15 -6.98 -3.36
N GLN A 223 -7.85 -7.65 -2.25
CA GLN A 223 -7.66 -6.99 -0.96
C GLN A 223 -6.50 -5.98 -1.01
N GLY A 224 -6.72 -4.79 -0.42
CA GLY A 224 -5.72 -3.73 -0.32
C GLY A 224 -5.76 -2.69 -1.45
N MET A 225 -6.60 -2.86 -2.46
CA MET A 225 -6.84 -1.92 -3.55
C MET A 225 -8.35 -1.85 -3.88
N GLY A 226 -8.77 -0.93 -4.75
CA GLY A 226 -10.16 -0.81 -5.16
C GLY A 226 -11.09 -0.36 -4.04
N ALA A 227 -11.01 0.89 -3.61
CA ALA A 227 -11.80 1.42 -2.48
C ALA A 227 -13.31 1.57 -2.78
N ASN A 228 -13.75 1.29 -4.01
CA ASN A 228 -15.13 1.50 -4.49
C ASN A 228 -15.60 2.96 -4.51
N PHE A 229 -14.68 3.89 -4.37
CA PHE A 229 -14.84 5.33 -4.58
C PHE A 229 -13.50 5.94 -5.00
N VAL A 230 -13.51 7.16 -5.53
CA VAL A 230 -12.27 7.89 -5.86
C VAL A 230 -11.80 8.63 -4.61
N PRO A 231 -10.66 8.22 -3.99
CA PRO A 231 -10.15 8.86 -2.78
C PRO A 231 -9.71 10.30 -3.02
N ALA A 232 -9.88 11.18 -2.02
CA ALA A 232 -9.42 12.57 -2.11
C ALA A 232 -7.89 12.70 -2.23
N VAL A 233 -7.15 11.72 -1.71
CA VAL A 233 -5.67 11.66 -1.83
C VAL A 233 -5.21 11.35 -3.26
N LEU A 234 -6.05 10.72 -4.09
CA LEU A 234 -5.70 10.32 -5.44
C LEU A 234 -5.71 11.53 -6.39
N ASP A 235 -4.57 11.82 -6.97
CA ASP A 235 -4.47 12.70 -8.13
C ASP A 235 -4.74 11.90 -9.42
N THR A 236 -5.92 12.08 -9.99
CA THR A 236 -6.31 11.37 -11.22
C THR A 236 -5.60 11.86 -12.46
N THR A 237 -4.78 12.88 -12.38
CA THR A 237 -3.98 13.42 -13.49
C THR A 237 -2.55 12.89 -13.51
N VAL A 238 -2.13 12.18 -12.46
CA VAL A 238 -0.74 11.71 -12.33
C VAL A 238 -0.42 10.49 -13.19
N TYR A 239 -1.40 9.63 -13.44
CA TYR A 239 -1.21 8.42 -14.23
C TYR A 239 -1.63 8.62 -15.69
N ASP A 240 -0.91 7.95 -16.57
CA ASP A 240 -1.08 8.01 -18.02
C ASP A 240 -1.94 6.85 -18.56
N ARG A 241 -1.98 5.75 -17.82
CA ARG A 241 -2.69 4.52 -18.20
C ARG A 241 -3.28 3.84 -16.97
N ILE A 242 -4.37 3.11 -17.18
CA ILE A 242 -4.98 2.23 -16.19
C ILE A 242 -4.99 0.81 -16.77
N ILE A 243 -4.63 -0.17 -15.94
CA ILE A 243 -4.74 -1.61 -16.25
C ILE A 243 -5.68 -2.23 -15.22
N THR A 244 -6.70 -2.92 -15.71
CA THR A 244 -7.61 -3.70 -14.87
C THR A 244 -7.08 -5.14 -14.73
N VAL A 245 -7.14 -5.69 -13.50
CA VAL A 245 -6.63 -7.03 -13.19
C VAL A 245 -7.71 -7.84 -12.48
N THR A 246 -7.90 -9.09 -12.90
CA THR A 246 -8.80 -10.01 -12.21
C THR A 246 -8.16 -10.62 -10.96
N THR A 247 -8.97 -11.19 -10.08
CA THR A 247 -8.48 -11.89 -8.88
C THR A 247 -7.57 -13.06 -9.25
N GLU A 248 -7.91 -13.83 -10.28
CA GLU A 248 -7.14 -14.98 -10.77
C GLU A 248 -5.77 -14.57 -11.29
N GLN A 249 -5.71 -13.47 -12.05
CA GLN A 249 -4.47 -12.93 -12.59
C GLN A 249 -3.54 -12.46 -11.46
N ALA A 250 -4.09 -11.77 -10.46
CA ALA A 250 -3.34 -11.34 -9.28
C ALA A 250 -2.77 -12.53 -8.49
N TYR A 251 -3.59 -13.55 -8.27
CA TYR A 251 -3.18 -14.76 -7.56
C TYR A 251 -2.09 -15.52 -8.32
N ALA A 252 -2.24 -15.66 -9.64
CA ALA A 252 -1.24 -16.32 -10.48
C ALA A 252 0.11 -15.61 -10.43
N ALA A 253 0.12 -14.27 -10.51
CA ALA A 253 1.34 -13.47 -10.45
C ALA A 253 2.01 -13.52 -9.06
N ALA A 254 1.22 -13.45 -7.97
CA ALA A 254 1.78 -13.57 -6.62
C ALA A 254 2.38 -14.96 -6.36
N ARG A 255 1.72 -16.02 -6.82
CA ARG A 255 2.24 -17.40 -6.74
C ARG A 255 3.50 -17.56 -7.59
N MET A 256 3.55 -16.95 -8.77
CA MET A 256 4.74 -16.93 -9.63
C MET A 256 5.91 -16.27 -8.92
N MET A 257 5.70 -15.10 -8.29
CA MET A 257 6.72 -14.40 -7.52
C MET A 257 7.34 -15.31 -6.45
N GLY A 258 6.50 -15.98 -5.66
CA GLY A 258 6.94 -16.92 -4.63
C GLY A 258 7.73 -18.09 -5.18
N LYS A 259 7.24 -18.73 -6.26
CA LYS A 259 7.84 -19.94 -6.84
C LYS A 259 9.09 -19.68 -7.68
N THR A 260 9.22 -18.47 -8.24
CA THR A 260 10.29 -18.15 -9.21
C THR A 260 11.37 -17.26 -8.60
N GLU A 261 11.00 -16.24 -7.83
CA GLU A 261 11.95 -15.32 -7.19
C GLU A 261 12.17 -15.60 -5.69
N GLY A 262 11.40 -16.53 -5.09
CA GLY A 262 11.51 -16.87 -3.67
C GLY A 262 10.95 -15.80 -2.73
N VAL A 263 10.09 -14.91 -3.22
CA VAL A 263 9.52 -13.79 -2.46
C VAL A 263 7.99 -13.93 -2.37
N LEU A 264 7.46 -14.11 -1.16
CA LEU A 264 6.03 -14.16 -0.92
C LEU A 264 5.46 -12.74 -0.84
N VAL A 265 4.47 -12.46 -1.68
CA VAL A 265 3.81 -11.15 -1.76
C VAL A 265 2.29 -11.28 -1.64
N GLY A 266 1.63 -10.19 -1.22
CA GLY A 266 0.18 -10.17 -1.06
C GLY A 266 -0.59 -10.06 -2.38
N ILE A 267 -1.93 -10.05 -2.26
CA ILE A 267 -2.86 -10.04 -3.41
C ILE A 267 -2.68 -8.80 -4.28
N SER A 268 -2.63 -7.61 -3.67
CA SER A 268 -2.44 -6.37 -4.41
C SER A 268 -1.05 -6.25 -5.05
N SER A 269 -0.04 -6.88 -4.44
CA SER A 269 1.29 -7.03 -5.03
C SER A 269 1.25 -7.89 -6.29
N GLY A 270 0.51 -9.00 -6.25
CA GLY A 270 0.27 -9.85 -7.42
C GLY A 270 -0.44 -9.12 -8.55
N ALA A 271 -1.44 -8.29 -8.23
CA ALA A 271 -2.14 -7.47 -9.23
C ALA A 271 -1.19 -6.46 -9.91
N ALA A 272 -0.38 -5.74 -9.12
CA ALA A 272 0.60 -4.80 -9.66
C ALA A 272 1.66 -5.52 -10.51
N LEU A 273 2.15 -6.67 -10.04
CA LEU A 273 3.11 -7.50 -10.78
C LEU A 273 2.53 -8.00 -12.11
N HIS A 274 1.28 -8.49 -12.13
CA HIS A 274 0.62 -8.92 -13.36
C HIS A 274 0.62 -7.79 -14.40
N ALA A 275 0.19 -6.59 -14.02
CA ALA A 275 0.18 -5.43 -14.90
C ALA A 275 1.59 -5.04 -15.41
N ALA A 276 2.62 -5.11 -14.55
CA ALA A 276 4.00 -4.84 -14.94
C ALA A 276 4.51 -5.88 -15.96
N LEU A 277 4.18 -7.15 -15.77
CA LEU A 277 4.56 -8.22 -16.71
C LEU A 277 3.81 -8.10 -18.05
N GLU A 278 2.55 -7.68 -18.03
CA GLU A 278 1.80 -7.37 -19.25
C GLU A 278 2.51 -6.27 -20.06
N LEU A 279 2.92 -5.19 -19.40
CA LEU A 279 3.69 -4.11 -20.03
C LEU A 279 5.05 -4.57 -20.52
N ALA A 280 5.74 -5.43 -19.76
CA ALA A 280 7.08 -5.93 -20.13
C ALA A 280 7.08 -6.82 -21.38
N ARG A 281 5.93 -7.43 -21.72
CA ARG A 281 5.76 -8.22 -22.95
C ARG A 281 5.53 -7.37 -24.19
N LEU A 282 5.21 -6.09 -24.04
CA LEU A 282 4.95 -5.20 -25.18
C LEU A 282 6.25 -4.86 -25.91
N PRO A 283 6.31 -4.99 -27.25
CA PRO A 283 7.53 -4.69 -28.02
C PRO A 283 8.07 -3.27 -27.83
N GLU A 284 7.19 -2.29 -27.64
CA GLU A 284 7.53 -0.90 -27.40
C GLU A 284 8.24 -0.66 -26.06
N ASN A 285 8.21 -1.63 -25.16
CA ASN A 285 8.89 -1.58 -23.88
C ASN A 285 10.21 -2.38 -23.85
N SER A 286 10.63 -2.90 -24.99
CA SER A 286 11.92 -3.57 -25.10
C SER A 286 13.07 -2.66 -24.65
N GLY A 287 13.93 -3.17 -23.76
CA GLY A 287 15.08 -2.44 -23.20
C GLY A 287 14.72 -1.40 -22.12
N LYS A 288 13.45 -1.22 -21.79
CA LYS A 288 12.99 -0.28 -20.75
C LYS A 288 13.06 -0.88 -19.34
N ASN A 289 13.12 0.00 -18.34
CA ASN A 289 13.02 -0.31 -16.92
C ASN A 289 11.60 -0.04 -16.43
N ILE A 290 10.91 -1.11 -16.04
CA ILE A 290 9.55 -1.07 -15.46
C ILE A 290 9.67 -1.30 -13.96
N VAL A 291 9.41 -0.26 -13.17
CA VAL A 291 9.38 -0.34 -11.72
C VAL A 291 7.97 -0.65 -11.26
N VAL A 292 7.80 -1.71 -10.48
CA VAL A 292 6.52 -2.08 -9.88
C VAL A 292 6.62 -2.05 -8.35
N LEU A 293 5.67 -1.40 -7.69
CA LEU A 293 5.61 -1.40 -6.23
C LEU A 293 4.78 -2.58 -5.75
N LEU A 294 5.39 -3.43 -4.90
CA LEU A 294 4.78 -4.58 -4.25
C LEU A 294 4.49 -4.23 -2.78
N PRO A 295 3.22 -3.94 -2.43
CA PRO A 295 2.88 -3.25 -1.19
C PRO A 295 3.15 -4.01 0.10
N ASP A 296 3.03 -5.35 0.12
CA ASP A 296 3.10 -6.13 1.36
C ASP A 296 3.54 -7.58 1.19
N THR A 297 3.74 -8.27 2.32
CA THR A 297 4.11 -9.68 2.42
C THR A 297 2.93 -10.62 2.11
N GLY A 298 3.24 -11.81 1.58
CA GLY A 298 2.28 -12.90 1.39
C GLY A 298 1.85 -13.60 2.68
N ASP A 299 2.60 -13.48 3.77
CA ASP A 299 2.34 -14.19 5.03
C ASP A 299 0.95 -13.86 5.63
N ARG A 300 0.42 -12.67 5.34
CA ARG A 300 -0.91 -12.21 5.77
C ARG A 300 -2.07 -12.87 5.04
N TYR A 301 -1.78 -13.68 4.02
CA TYR A 301 -2.76 -14.26 3.11
C TYR A 301 -2.72 -15.79 3.06
N LEU A 302 -1.96 -16.45 3.97
CA LEU A 302 -1.81 -17.89 4.01
C LEU A 302 -3.13 -18.63 4.28
N SER A 303 -4.05 -18.01 5.01
CA SER A 303 -5.40 -18.54 5.26
C SER A 303 -6.40 -18.26 4.13
N THR A 304 -6.04 -17.45 3.14
CA THR A 304 -6.88 -17.12 1.98
C THR A 304 -6.68 -18.11 0.83
N ASP A 305 -7.44 -17.95 -0.26
CA ASP A 305 -7.30 -18.77 -1.47
C ASP A 305 -6.04 -18.44 -2.29
N LEU A 306 -5.31 -17.36 -1.93
CA LEU A 306 -4.09 -16.95 -2.64
C LEU A 306 -3.08 -18.11 -2.75
N PHE A 307 -2.81 -18.84 -1.67
CA PHE A 307 -1.82 -19.91 -1.65
C PHE A 307 -2.42 -21.31 -1.53
N LYS A 308 -3.75 -21.44 -1.55
CA LYS A 308 -4.39 -22.76 -1.67
C LYS A 308 -4.11 -23.34 -3.05
N ALA A 309 -3.81 -24.66 -3.08
CA ALA A 309 -3.49 -25.42 -4.29
C ALA A 309 -4.72 -25.59 -5.18
#